data_a62cd6b1b959059751eb7a986c332227
#
_entry.id   a62cd6b1b959059751eb7a986c332227
#
_cell.length_a   1.000
_cell.length_b   1.000
_cell.length_c   1.000
_cell.angle_alpha   90.00
_cell.angle_beta   90.00
_cell.angle_gamma   90.00
#
_symmetry.space_group_name_H-M   'P 1'
#
loop_
_entity.id
_entity.type
_entity.pdbx_description
1 polymer ?
#
loop_
_entity_poly.entity_id
_entity_poly.type
_entity_poly.pdbx_seq_one_letter_code
_entity_poly.pdbx_strand_id
1 'polypeptide(L)'
;MPRSAQETERIRERELRIVRTARQIAEQDGWSAVTVRRLADAIGVSQPILYRHFPGGRDEIVERVVIDGYTELAAAMRVPGDGADTLPALVAAYLAFAREHPAVYEAMASARTGIVFASSETPAILREGFGMLERAVGGESDRDRAVRAELLWSTLHGISQFAAHDRLDAALDDVREDAVAALFARHP
;
A
#
# COMPACT_ATOMS: atom_id res chain seq x y z
N MET A 1 28.97 22.69 1.10
CA MET A 1 28.01 23.76 0.76
C MET A 1 26.62 23.16 0.81
N PRO A 2 25.66 23.71 1.57
CA PRO A 2 24.28 23.28 1.50
C PRO A 2 23.72 23.54 0.10
N ARG A 3 22.97 22.56 -0.44
CA ARG A 3 22.28 22.69 -1.73
C ARG A 3 21.26 23.82 -1.66
N SER A 4 21.08 24.56 -2.77
CA SER A 4 20.03 25.58 -2.81
C SER A 4 18.64 24.93 -2.68
N ALA A 5 17.66 25.66 -2.14
CA ALA A 5 16.28 25.17 -2.05
C ALA A 5 15.72 24.73 -3.42
N GLN A 6 16.07 25.44 -4.49
CA GLN A 6 15.70 25.09 -5.86
C GLN A 6 16.34 23.78 -6.35
N GLU A 7 17.58 23.48 -5.96
CA GLU A 7 18.25 22.25 -6.32
C GLU A 7 17.63 21.05 -5.59
N THR A 8 17.29 21.22 -4.31
CA THR A 8 16.60 20.22 -3.52
C THR A 8 15.22 19.89 -4.11
N GLU A 9 14.46 20.89 -4.53
CA GLU A 9 13.15 20.67 -5.14
C GLU A 9 13.24 19.95 -6.50
N ARG A 10 14.21 20.31 -7.35
CA ARG A 10 14.45 19.59 -8.62
C ARG A 10 14.83 18.12 -8.43
N ILE A 11 15.59 17.82 -7.37
CA ILE A 11 15.93 16.44 -7.01
C ILE A 11 14.66 15.69 -6.65
N ARG A 12 13.85 16.25 -5.75
CA ARG A 12 12.60 15.67 -5.30
C ARG A 12 11.60 15.43 -6.44
N GLU A 13 11.41 16.42 -7.30
CA GLU A 13 10.54 16.28 -8.48
C GLU A 13 10.99 15.14 -9.40
N ARG A 14 12.30 14.97 -9.58
CA ARG A 14 12.85 13.89 -10.39
C ARG A 14 12.63 12.53 -9.75
N GLU A 15 12.87 12.42 -8.44
CA GLU A 15 12.59 11.18 -7.68
C GLU A 15 11.12 10.79 -7.77
N LEU A 16 10.21 11.73 -7.56
CA LEU A 16 8.78 11.50 -7.73
C LEU A 16 8.42 11.05 -9.16
N ARG A 17 9.07 11.63 -10.18
CA ARG A 17 8.85 11.20 -11.58
C ARG A 17 9.34 9.78 -11.81
N ILE A 18 10.51 9.39 -11.28
CA ILE A 18 11.05 8.03 -11.37
C ILE A 18 10.08 7.03 -10.75
N VAL A 19 9.61 7.29 -9.53
CA VAL A 19 8.69 6.41 -8.79
C VAL A 19 7.35 6.27 -9.51
N ARG A 20 6.75 7.37 -9.98
CA ARG A 20 5.51 7.34 -10.77
C ARG A 20 5.66 6.54 -12.05
N THR A 21 6.79 6.70 -12.77
CA THR A 21 7.05 5.95 -14.00
C THR A 21 7.23 4.47 -13.71
N ALA A 22 7.89 4.11 -12.60
CA ALA A 22 8.03 2.72 -12.20
C ALA A 22 6.65 2.08 -11.91
N ARG A 23 5.78 2.79 -11.19
CA ARG A 23 4.41 2.37 -10.94
C ARG A 23 3.62 2.20 -12.24
N GLN A 24 3.67 3.17 -13.15
CA GLN A 24 2.98 3.08 -14.44
C GLN A 24 3.43 1.86 -15.27
N ILE A 25 4.73 1.61 -15.33
CA ILE A 25 5.26 0.43 -16.01
C ILE A 25 4.78 -0.86 -15.34
N ALA A 26 4.78 -0.91 -14.00
CA ALA A 26 4.33 -2.08 -13.26
C ALA A 26 2.84 -2.37 -13.48
N GLU A 27 1.98 -1.35 -13.47
CA GLU A 27 0.53 -1.49 -13.71
C GLU A 27 0.21 -1.92 -15.14
N GLN A 28 1.04 -1.53 -16.13
CA GLN A 28 0.83 -1.87 -17.53
C GLN A 28 1.43 -3.22 -17.93
N ASP A 29 2.64 -3.52 -17.47
CA ASP A 29 3.47 -4.62 -17.98
C ASP A 29 4.04 -5.52 -16.88
N GLY A 30 3.64 -5.30 -15.63
CA GLY A 30 4.11 -6.04 -14.45
C GLY A 30 5.50 -5.62 -13.95
N TRP A 31 5.83 -6.06 -12.74
CA TRP A 31 7.09 -5.70 -12.07
C TRP A 31 8.35 -6.21 -12.77
N SER A 32 8.27 -7.29 -13.56
CA SER A 32 9.39 -7.81 -14.35
C SER A 32 9.85 -6.82 -15.42
N ALA A 33 8.95 -5.98 -15.90
CA ALA A 33 9.22 -4.95 -16.89
C ALA A 33 9.86 -3.68 -16.30
N VAL A 34 9.83 -3.50 -14.98
CA VAL A 34 10.45 -2.36 -14.29
C VAL A 34 11.94 -2.61 -14.15
N THR A 35 12.72 -2.09 -15.06
CA THR A 35 14.19 -2.14 -15.07
C THR A 35 14.79 -0.75 -15.04
N VAL A 36 16.01 -0.61 -14.48
CA VAL A 36 16.73 0.69 -14.45
C VAL A 36 16.88 1.27 -15.85
N ARG A 37 17.15 0.43 -16.85
CA ARG A 37 17.27 0.85 -18.26
C ARG A 37 15.94 1.42 -18.76
N ARG A 38 14.84 0.66 -18.63
CA ARG A 38 13.53 1.10 -19.09
C ARG A 38 13.05 2.38 -18.41
N LEU A 39 13.30 2.50 -17.11
CA LEU A 39 13.01 3.72 -16.36
C LEU A 39 13.81 4.92 -16.87
N ALA A 40 15.13 4.76 -17.07
CA ALA A 40 15.99 5.82 -17.58
C ALA A 40 15.55 6.28 -18.97
N ASP A 41 15.25 5.32 -19.87
CA ASP A 41 14.73 5.60 -21.22
C ASP A 41 13.38 6.34 -21.17
N ALA A 42 12.44 5.89 -20.32
CA ALA A 42 11.09 6.47 -20.21
C ALA A 42 11.09 7.91 -19.67
N ILE A 43 12.03 8.26 -18.78
CA ILE A 43 12.12 9.63 -18.24
C ILE A 43 13.14 10.51 -18.96
N GLY A 44 13.85 9.98 -19.97
CA GLY A 44 14.81 10.71 -20.78
C GLY A 44 16.10 11.07 -20.04
N VAL A 45 16.63 10.17 -19.22
CA VAL A 45 17.90 10.34 -18.50
C VAL A 45 18.83 9.15 -18.72
N SER A 46 20.11 9.31 -18.39
CA SER A 46 21.05 8.17 -18.39
C SER A 46 20.90 7.34 -17.11
N GLN A 47 21.22 6.04 -17.19
CA GLN A 47 21.21 5.15 -16.01
C GLN A 47 22.08 5.67 -14.84
N PRO A 48 23.30 6.24 -15.07
CA PRO A 48 24.07 6.84 -13.98
C PRO A 48 23.35 7.98 -13.24
N ILE A 49 22.48 8.73 -13.93
CA ILE A 49 21.65 9.75 -13.28
C ILE A 49 20.61 9.09 -12.38
N LEU A 50 20.01 7.99 -12.81
CA LEU A 50 19.04 7.24 -12.01
C LEU A 50 19.69 6.69 -10.73
N TYR A 51 20.87 6.05 -10.83
CA TYR A 51 21.62 5.56 -9.67
C TYR A 51 22.10 6.68 -8.73
N ARG A 52 22.21 7.92 -9.19
CA ARG A 52 22.50 9.07 -8.32
C ARG A 52 21.33 9.42 -7.39
N HIS A 53 20.09 9.17 -7.85
CA HIS A 53 18.88 9.40 -7.09
C HIS A 53 18.49 8.18 -6.25
N PHE A 54 18.69 6.98 -6.78
CA PHE A 54 18.40 5.69 -6.18
C PHE A 54 19.62 4.79 -6.25
N PRO A 55 20.57 4.92 -5.30
CA PRO A 55 21.79 4.11 -5.29
C PRO A 55 21.53 2.59 -5.24
N GLY A 56 20.47 2.16 -4.55
CA GLY A 56 19.99 0.78 -4.53
C GLY A 56 19.27 0.34 -5.81
N GLY A 57 19.19 1.23 -6.81
CA GLY A 57 18.63 0.94 -8.11
C GLY A 57 17.14 0.58 -8.06
N ARG A 58 16.79 -0.53 -8.75
CA ARG A 58 15.41 -0.99 -8.86
C ARG A 58 14.76 -1.27 -7.49
N ASP A 59 15.49 -1.92 -6.60
CA ASP A 59 14.92 -2.38 -5.33
C ASP A 59 14.56 -1.20 -4.43
N GLU A 60 15.38 -0.17 -4.38
CA GLU A 60 15.08 1.08 -3.67
C GLU A 60 13.88 1.83 -4.29
N ILE A 61 13.75 1.80 -5.62
CA ILE A 61 12.58 2.39 -6.30
C ILE A 61 11.31 1.61 -5.95
N VAL A 62 11.37 0.27 -5.94
CA VAL A 62 10.24 -0.59 -5.53
C VAL A 62 9.87 -0.34 -4.07
N GLU A 63 10.84 -0.25 -3.17
CA GLU A 63 10.60 0.08 -1.75
C GLU A 63 9.88 1.43 -1.61
N ARG A 64 10.27 2.43 -2.39
CA ARG A 64 9.60 3.72 -2.39
C ARG A 64 8.16 3.62 -2.90
N VAL A 65 7.89 2.86 -3.96
CA VAL A 65 6.51 2.61 -4.44
C VAL A 65 5.69 1.93 -3.35
N VAL A 66 6.26 0.98 -2.63
CA VAL A 66 5.59 0.28 -1.51
C VAL A 66 5.22 1.26 -0.38
N ILE A 67 6.13 2.13 0.03
CA ILE A 67 5.86 3.14 1.08
C ILE A 67 4.78 4.13 0.62
N ASP A 68 4.85 4.59 -0.63
CA ASP A 68 3.85 5.48 -1.21
C ASP A 68 2.48 4.75 -1.28
N GLY A 69 2.45 3.45 -1.64
CA GLY A 69 1.26 2.60 -1.63
C GLY A 69 0.62 2.48 -0.25
N TYR A 70 1.41 2.25 0.81
CA TYR A 70 0.89 2.24 2.18
C TYR A 70 0.33 3.61 2.59
N THR A 71 0.95 4.69 2.13
CA THR A 71 0.46 6.05 2.40
C THR A 71 -0.90 6.30 1.73
N GLU A 72 -1.05 5.87 0.48
CA GLU A 72 -2.30 5.98 -0.27
C GLU A 72 -3.40 5.09 0.33
N LEU A 73 -3.08 3.83 0.68
CA LEU A 73 -4.03 2.94 1.35
C LEU A 73 -4.49 3.51 2.69
N ALA A 74 -3.56 4.01 3.51
CA ALA A 74 -3.93 4.65 4.77
C ALA A 74 -4.80 5.89 4.55
N ALA A 75 -4.56 6.67 3.50
CA ALA A 75 -5.40 7.81 3.14
C ALA A 75 -6.80 7.37 2.69
N ALA A 76 -6.93 6.31 1.92
CA ALA A 76 -8.21 5.74 1.50
C ALA A 76 -9.03 5.22 2.69
N MET A 77 -8.38 4.60 3.67
CA MET A 77 -9.02 4.09 4.89
C MET A 77 -9.41 5.17 5.91
N ARG A 78 -9.06 6.45 5.70
CA ARG A 78 -9.50 7.58 6.55
C ARG A 78 -10.95 7.95 6.22
N VAL A 79 -11.88 7.07 6.58
CA VAL A 79 -13.31 7.30 6.40
C VAL A 79 -13.88 8.16 7.53
N PRO A 80 -14.94 8.96 7.28
CA PRO A 80 -15.63 9.73 8.33
C PRO A 80 -16.28 8.82 9.38
N GLY A 81 -16.23 9.22 10.65
CA GLY A 81 -16.81 8.48 11.77
C GLY A 81 -15.78 7.91 12.74
N ASP A 82 -16.26 7.20 13.74
CA ASP A 82 -15.45 6.58 14.78
C ASP A 82 -15.88 5.12 15.04
N GLY A 83 -14.92 4.29 15.41
CA GLY A 83 -15.17 2.93 15.88
C GLY A 83 -15.83 2.04 14.84
N ALA A 84 -16.75 1.19 15.31
CA ALA A 84 -17.38 0.15 14.51
C ALA A 84 -18.21 0.68 13.31
N ASP A 85 -18.71 1.90 13.39
CA ASP A 85 -19.51 2.52 12.32
C ASP A 85 -18.67 2.80 11.06
N THR A 86 -17.34 2.85 11.21
CA THR A 86 -16.42 3.03 10.07
C THR A 86 -16.06 1.74 9.36
N LEU A 87 -16.33 0.58 9.95
CA LEU A 87 -15.87 -0.72 9.47
C LEU A 87 -16.33 -1.06 8.05
N PRO A 88 -17.60 -0.90 7.65
CA PRO A 88 -18.02 -1.17 6.26
C PRO A 88 -17.29 -0.31 5.24
N ALA A 89 -17.19 1.00 5.51
CA ALA A 89 -16.52 1.94 4.60
C ALA A 89 -15.00 1.68 4.52
N LEU A 90 -14.38 1.27 5.64
CA LEU A 90 -12.96 0.91 5.67
C LEU A 90 -12.69 -0.38 4.88
N VAL A 91 -13.54 -1.40 5.02
CA VAL A 91 -13.46 -2.66 4.25
C VAL A 91 -13.57 -2.35 2.75
N ALA A 92 -14.59 -1.59 2.34
CA ALA A 92 -14.79 -1.19 0.96
C ALA A 92 -13.59 -0.40 0.41
N ALA A 93 -13.07 0.58 1.16
CA ALA A 93 -11.93 1.39 0.75
C ALA A 93 -10.64 0.56 0.59
N TYR A 94 -10.40 -0.39 1.50
CA TYR A 94 -9.25 -1.29 1.41
C TYR A 94 -9.30 -2.16 0.15
N LEU A 95 -10.43 -2.81 -0.09
CA LEU A 95 -10.61 -3.71 -1.23
C LEU A 95 -10.64 -2.93 -2.56
N ALA A 96 -11.23 -1.73 -2.59
CA ALA A 96 -11.19 -0.84 -3.74
C ALA A 96 -9.75 -0.46 -4.10
N PHE A 97 -8.94 -0.06 -3.12
CA PHE A 97 -7.53 0.27 -3.35
C PHE A 97 -6.76 -0.90 -3.99
N ALA A 98 -6.94 -2.11 -3.50
CA ALA A 98 -6.27 -3.29 -4.04
C ALA A 98 -6.70 -3.59 -5.50
N ARG A 99 -7.97 -3.37 -5.84
CA ARG A 99 -8.50 -3.53 -7.21
C ARG A 99 -8.01 -2.43 -8.16
N GLU A 100 -7.94 -1.19 -7.70
CA GLU A 100 -7.54 -0.04 -8.52
C GLU A 100 -6.03 0.03 -8.75
N HIS A 101 -5.23 -0.56 -7.86
CA HIS A 101 -3.77 -0.51 -7.87
C HIS A 101 -3.14 -1.90 -7.71
N PRO A 102 -3.46 -2.87 -8.60
CA PRO A 102 -3.08 -4.26 -8.42
C PRO A 102 -1.57 -4.48 -8.36
N ALA A 103 -0.78 -3.80 -9.21
CA ALA A 103 0.67 -3.94 -9.18
C ALA A 103 1.30 -3.31 -7.93
N VAL A 104 0.79 -2.16 -7.46
CA VAL A 104 1.25 -1.56 -6.21
C VAL A 104 0.92 -2.49 -5.04
N TYR A 105 -0.30 -3.03 -5.00
CA TYR A 105 -0.73 -3.94 -3.94
C TYR A 105 0.07 -5.25 -3.95
N GLU A 106 0.38 -5.80 -5.14
CA GLU A 106 1.28 -6.95 -5.29
C GLU A 106 2.67 -6.67 -4.68
N ALA A 107 3.26 -5.49 -4.97
CA ALA A 107 4.53 -5.11 -4.39
C ALA A 107 4.46 -4.96 -2.86
N MET A 108 3.40 -4.35 -2.33
CA MET A 108 3.17 -4.24 -0.87
C MET A 108 3.09 -5.61 -0.20
N ALA A 109 2.51 -6.61 -0.89
CA ALA A 109 2.30 -7.95 -0.38
C ALA A 109 3.51 -8.87 -0.50
N SER A 110 4.31 -8.72 -1.56
CA SER A 110 5.34 -9.70 -1.96
C SER A 110 6.76 -9.14 -2.00
N ALA A 111 6.93 -7.81 -2.03
CA ALA A 111 8.26 -7.24 -2.13
C ALA A 111 9.11 -7.57 -0.90
N ARG A 112 10.32 -8.07 -1.15
CA ARG A 112 11.36 -8.19 -0.13
C ARG A 112 11.93 -6.79 0.12
N THR A 113 11.15 -5.98 0.80
CA THR A 113 11.58 -4.66 1.26
C THR A 113 12.27 -4.80 2.60
N GLY A 114 13.15 -3.86 2.95
CA GLY A 114 13.72 -3.76 4.30
C GLY A 114 12.72 -3.35 5.37
N ILE A 115 11.41 -3.29 5.05
CA ILE A 115 10.34 -2.87 5.96
C ILE A 115 10.14 -3.95 7.03
N VAL A 116 10.31 -3.55 8.28
CA VAL A 116 10.06 -4.40 9.44
C VAL A 116 8.62 -4.18 9.92
N PHE A 117 7.89 -5.27 10.11
CA PHE A 117 6.53 -5.28 10.64
C PHE A 117 6.51 -5.69 12.11
N ALA A 118 5.45 -5.33 12.83
CA ALA A 118 5.18 -5.73 14.22
C ALA A 118 6.36 -5.45 15.18
N SER A 119 7.06 -4.33 14.99
CA SER A 119 8.20 -3.92 15.82
C SER A 119 8.21 -2.41 16.06
N SER A 120 9.09 -1.95 16.94
CA SER A 120 9.33 -0.52 17.16
C SER A 120 9.90 0.20 15.93
N GLU A 121 10.52 -0.54 15.02
CA GLU A 121 11.12 -0.03 13.78
C GLU A 121 10.11 0.02 12.60
N THR A 122 8.89 -0.48 12.80
CA THR A 122 7.83 -0.39 11.78
C THR A 122 7.60 1.08 11.40
N PRO A 123 7.58 1.43 10.10
CA PRO A 123 7.32 2.79 9.66
C PRO A 123 6.01 3.36 10.22
N ALA A 124 6.00 4.65 10.55
CA ALA A 124 4.86 5.31 11.20
C ALA A 124 3.56 5.15 10.39
N ILE A 125 3.63 5.22 9.05
CA ILE A 125 2.46 5.07 8.18
C ILE A 125 1.82 3.69 8.27
N LEU A 126 2.63 2.63 8.43
CA LEU A 126 2.12 1.27 8.60
C LEU A 126 1.45 1.11 9.96
N ARG A 127 2.06 1.68 11.03
CA ARG A 127 1.43 1.71 12.36
C ARG A 127 0.12 2.48 12.36
N GLU A 128 0.06 3.61 11.64
CA GLU A 128 -1.16 4.39 11.48
C GLU A 128 -2.26 3.58 10.78
N GLY A 129 -1.94 2.94 9.65
CA GLY A 129 -2.87 2.08 8.92
C GLY A 129 -3.40 0.93 9.78
N PHE A 130 -2.52 0.23 10.50
CA PHE A 130 -2.94 -0.84 11.42
C PHE A 130 -3.81 -0.30 12.56
N GLY A 131 -3.48 0.85 13.13
CA GLY A 131 -4.29 1.51 14.15
C GLY A 131 -5.70 1.89 13.68
N MET A 132 -5.92 2.13 12.37
CA MET A 132 -7.27 2.32 11.81
C MET A 132 -8.08 1.03 11.88
N LEU A 133 -7.47 -0.12 11.53
CA LEU A 133 -8.10 -1.43 11.65
C LEU A 133 -8.46 -1.72 13.11
N GLU A 134 -7.54 -1.49 14.06
CA GLU A 134 -7.80 -1.69 15.49
C GLU A 134 -8.98 -0.86 16.00
N ARG A 135 -9.08 0.40 15.61
CA ARG A 135 -10.20 1.26 16.00
C ARG A 135 -11.52 0.78 15.41
N ALA A 136 -11.53 0.37 14.15
CA ALA A 136 -12.73 -0.08 13.45
C ALA A 136 -13.30 -1.38 14.04
N VAL A 137 -12.44 -2.38 14.32
CA VAL A 137 -12.90 -3.66 14.90
C VAL A 137 -13.22 -3.55 16.39
N GLY A 138 -12.58 -2.61 17.10
CA GLY A 138 -12.66 -2.51 18.55
C GLY A 138 -12.23 -3.81 19.26
N GLY A 139 -12.51 -3.91 20.56
CA GLY A 139 -12.15 -5.08 21.37
C GLY A 139 -12.34 -4.82 22.85
N GLU A 140 -12.44 -5.89 23.66
CA GLU A 140 -12.58 -5.80 25.12
C GLU A 140 -11.26 -5.41 25.82
N SER A 141 -10.13 -5.72 25.18
CA SER A 141 -8.79 -5.39 25.64
C SER A 141 -7.91 -4.98 24.45
N ASP A 142 -6.75 -4.38 24.74
CA ASP A 142 -5.76 -4.05 23.69
C ASP A 142 -5.31 -5.30 22.94
N ARG A 143 -5.14 -6.42 23.63
CA ARG A 143 -4.75 -7.70 23.02
C ARG A 143 -5.86 -8.26 22.13
N ASP A 144 -7.11 -8.23 22.58
CA ASP A 144 -8.25 -8.68 21.77
C ASP A 144 -8.38 -7.82 20.51
N ARG A 145 -8.31 -6.50 20.66
CA ARG A 145 -8.36 -5.55 19.56
C ARG A 145 -7.25 -5.79 18.53
N ALA A 146 -6.02 -6.02 18.96
CA ALA A 146 -4.90 -6.31 18.07
C ALA A 146 -5.13 -7.60 17.27
N VAL A 147 -5.55 -8.69 17.93
CA VAL A 147 -5.85 -9.96 17.26
C VAL A 147 -6.99 -9.83 16.26
N ARG A 148 -8.07 -9.11 16.60
CA ARG A 148 -9.17 -8.84 15.69
C ARG A 148 -8.73 -8.04 14.46
N ALA A 149 -7.87 -7.04 14.66
CA ALA A 149 -7.29 -6.25 13.56
C ALA A 149 -6.39 -7.11 12.65
N GLU A 150 -5.58 -8.00 13.19
CA GLU A 150 -4.77 -8.95 12.42
C GLU A 150 -5.64 -9.90 11.60
N LEU A 151 -6.74 -10.41 12.17
CA LEU A 151 -7.67 -11.28 11.46
C LEU A 151 -8.42 -10.53 10.34
N LEU A 152 -8.87 -9.29 10.59
CA LEU A 152 -9.47 -8.47 9.56
C LEU A 152 -8.46 -8.21 8.44
N TRP A 153 -7.24 -7.77 8.78
CA TRP A 153 -6.20 -7.53 7.79
C TRP A 153 -5.88 -8.77 6.97
N SER A 154 -5.73 -9.92 7.62
CA SER A 154 -5.48 -11.20 6.94
C SER A 154 -6.62 -11.58 5.98
N THR A 155 -7.87 -11.33 6.39
CA THR A 155 -9.06 -11.58 5.57
C THR A 155 -9.07 -10.67 4.34
N LEU A 156 -8.88 -9.36 4.52
CA LEU A 156 -8.85 -8.39 3.43
C LEU A 156 -7.69 -8.68 2.46
N HIS A 157 -6.52 -9.01 3.00
CA HIS A 157 -5.37 -9.40 2.19
C HIS A 157 -5.64 -10.66 1.37
N GLY A 158 -6.20 -11.69 1.99
CA GLY A 158 -6.55 -12.94 1.30
C GLY A 158 -7.56 -12.71 0.17
N ILE A 159 -8.61 -11.94 0.41
CA ILE A 159 -9.60 -11.55 -0.60
C ILE A 159 -8.92 -10.83 -1.77
N SER A 160 -8.09 -9.81 -1.48
CA SER A 160 -7.37 -9.05 -2.50
C SER A 160 -6.47 -9.93 -3.35
N GLN A 161 -5.72 -10.86 -2.73
CA GLN A 161 -4.85 -11.80 -3.44
C GLN A 161 -5.64 -12.77 -4.32
N PHE A 162 -6.76 -13.29 -3.84
CA PHE A 162 -7.58 -14.20 -4.64
C PHE A 162 -8.29 -13.48 -5.79
N ALA A 163 -8.77 -12.26 -5.55
CA ALA A 163 -9.40 -11.44 -6.59
C ALA A 163 -8.40 -11.07 -7.70
N ALA A 164 -7.17 -10.70 -7.36
CA ALA A 164 -6.12 -10.37 -8.33
C ALA A 164 -5.73 -11.52 -9.26
N HIS A 165 -6.11 -12.76 -8.92
CA HIS A 165 -5.83 -13.96 -9.69
C HIS A 165 -7.11 -14.65 -10.22
N ASP A 166 -8.21 -13.91 -10.34
CA ASP A 166 -9.51 -14.41 -10.86
C ASP A 166 -10.06 -15.64 -10.11
N ARG A 167 -9.73 -15.75 -8.80
CA ARG A 167 -10.18 -16.88 -7.97
C ARG A 167 -11.48 -16.61 -7.21
N LEU A 168 -12.01 -15.40 -7.32
CA LEU A 168 -13.28 -15.00 -6.72
C LEU A 168 -14.21 -14.46 -7.79
N ASP A 169 -15.52 -14.72 -7.61
CA ASP A 169 -16.55 -14.16 -8.49
C ASP A 169 -16.73 -12.65 -8.19
N ALA A 170 -16.40 -11.81 -9.16
CA ALA A 170 -16.53 -10.37 -9.03
C ALA A 170 -18.00 -9.90 -8.88
N ALA A 171 -18.97 -10.69 -9.36
CA ALA A 171 -20.39 -10.38 -9.17
C ALA A 171 -20.84 -10.44 -7.69
N LEU A 172 -20.01 -11.00 -6.81
CA LEU A 172 -20.26 -11.12 -5.38
C LEU A 172 -19.45 -10.12 -4.53
N ASP A 173 -18.78 -9.17 -5.13
CA ASP A 173 -17.88 -8.25 -4.39
C ASP A 173 -18.65 -7.46 -3.31
N ASP A 174 -19.79 -6.86 -3.64
CA ASP A 174 -20.59 -6.07 -2.70
C ASP A 174 -21.06 -6.94 -1.51
N VAL A 175 -21.56 -8.15 -1.81
CA VAL A 175 -22.03 -9.09 -0.78
C VAL A 175 -20.87 -9.55 0.10
N ARG A 176 -19.70 -9.72 -0.49
CA ARG A 176 -18.48 -10.11 0.23
C ARG A 176 -17.98 -9.01 1.15
N GLU A 177 -18.00 -7.76 0.70
CA GLU A 177 -17.65 -6.59 1.51
C GLU A 177 -18.56 -6.47 2.73
N ASP A 178 -19.87 -6.57 2.54
CA ASP A 178 -20.86 -6.57 3.62
C ASP A 178 -20.67 -7.74 4.60
N ALA A 179 -20.40 -8.95 4.09
CA ALA A 179 -20.16 -10.12 4.90
C ALA A 179 -18.89 -10.00 5.76
N VAL A 180 -17.81 -9.43 5.22
CA VAL A 180 -16.58 -9.14 5.99
C VAL A 180 -16.89 -8.13 7.08
N ALA A 181 -17.56 -7.03 6.77
CA ALA A 181 -17.91 -6.03 7.77
C ALA A 181 -18.79 -6.63 8.88
N ALA A 182 -19.79 -7.45 8.54
CA ALA A 182 -20.65 -8.14 9.52
C ALA A 182 -19.86 -9.12 10.40
N LEU A 183 -18.88 -9.86 9.83
CA LEU A 183 -18.07 -10.83 10.57
C LEU A 183 -17.23 -10.17 11.68
N PHE A 184 -16.75 -8.95 11.44
CA PHE A 184 -15.91 -8.20 12.37
C PHE A 184 -16.68 -7.14 13.17
N ALA A 185 -17.95 -6.92 12.88
CA ALA A 185 -18.79 -6.04 13.69
C ALA A 185 -18.87 -6.55 15.13
N ARG A 186 -19.02 -5.62 16.07
CA ARG A 186 -19.32 -5.98 17.46
C ARG A 186 -20.79 -6.41 17.55
N HIS A 187 -21.02 -7.57 18.10
CA HIS A 187 -22.35 -7.91 18.59
C HIS A 187 -22.51 -7.26 19.98
N PRO A 188 -23.61 -6.56 20.22
CA PRO A 188 -23.88 -5.95 21.52
C PRO A 188 -24.00 -7.00 22.62
#